data_677d6638606ee6578254b96f456d7238
#
_entry.id   677d6638606ee6578254b96f456d7238
#
_cell.length_a   1.000
_cell.length_b   1.000
_cell.length_c   1.000
_cell.angle_alpha   90.00
_cell.angle_beta   90.00
_cell.angle_gamma   90.00
#
_symmetry.space_group_name_H-M   'P 1'
#
loop_
_entity.id
_entity.type
_entity.pdbx_description
1 polymer ?
#
loop_
_entity_poly.entity_id
_entity_poly.type
_entity_poly.pdbx_seq_one_letter_code
_entity_poly.pdbx_strand_id
1 'polypeptide(L)'
;MDHNTENSNTPINADFQKKLQQLLTDLQLDDAPAGGAVAVYQAGHCIAQASTGMARPDMPWQPDTLAINFSTGKGVLATLVHVLVSQQLLEYDKPIAHYWPEFAANGKDQITLRQVMSHQADLFSIQSIDVDSETVLNWDTMLRHIAAMPITSPEDATKYDSAYSALVYGWVLGGLVEAVTHLSLAEALRQYLTEPLGIADSCYFGVPDSKVDQVAKLAKDFEESEDTSAQLKSRRQKPTLKVDSQETLRTYASLPSYHYWQQKMLNDKRAAETQSSLYDSLDSSDIDNVQHVLNTARINSLYFNTTQLNLKNYKAALIPAGKHALDYHNRQTLQAVIPAANGVASAKALATIYAMLANGGIWQGNTLIDSATFEQLSTPQVEGLDAVMPAAMKWRLGYHRLFSLYANNDDTDKRMSPALSGFGHMGYNGSVAWCEPERQLSFAFIHNFDTTMLNDVRQFALTEAVLSWVEEMF
;
A
#
# COMPACT_ATOMS: atom_id res chain seq x y z
N MET A 1 19.14 36.60 24.77
CA MET A 1 18.81 36.58 23.31
C MET A 1 17.81 35.49 23.12
N ASP A 2 16.55 35.90 23.11
CA ASP A 2 15.41 34.99 23.00
C ASP A 2 15.34 34.41 21.56
N HIS A 3 15.59 33.13 21.42
CA HIS A 3 15.23 32.42 20.17
C HIS A 3 13.74 32.13 20.21
N ASN A 4 12.97 33.03 19.64
CA ASN A 4 11.60 32.76 19.21
C ASN A 4 11.64 31.59 18.22
N THR A 5 11.29 30.39 18.65
CA THR A 5 10.85 29.30 17.79
C THR A 5 9.45 29.66 17.30
N GLU A 6 9.38 30.33 16.14
CA GLU A 6 8.14 30.48 15.41
C GLU A 6 7.65 29.04 15.03
N ASN A 7 6.67 28.59 15.78
CA ASN A 7 5.82 27.47 15.36
C ASN A 7 5.09 27.93 14.09
N SER A 8 5.66 27.66 12.92
CA SER A 8 5.00 27.89 11.64
C SER A 8 3.89 26.84 11.46
N ASN A 9 2.76 27.07 12.15
CA ASN A 9 1.51 26.40 11.82
C ASN A 9 1.07 26.90 10.45
N THR A 10 1.49 26.25 9.38
CA THR A 10 0.84 26.44 8.08
C THR A 10 -0.63 26.02 8.29
N PRO A 11 -1.58 26.95 8.13
CA PRO A 11 -2.98 26.62 8.43
C PRO A 11 -3.47 25.58 7.44
N ILE A 12 -4.26 24.62 7.95
CA ILE A 12 -5.04 23.70 7.12
C ILE A 12 -5.75 24.52 6.03
N ASN A 13 -5.58 24.15 4.77
CA ASN A 13 -6.27 24.81 3.68
C ASN A 13 -7.76 24.47 3.77
N ALA A 14 -8.58 25.45 4.17
CA ALA A 14 -10.00 25.23 4.47
C ALA A 14 -10.81 24.73 3.26
N ASP A 15 -10.50 25.18 2.05
CA ASP A 15 -11.17 24.71 0.83
C ASP A 15 -10.75 23.28 0.48
N PHE A 16 -9.46 23.01 0.52
CA PHE A 16 -8.93 21.65 0.31
C PHE A 16 -9.48 20.66 1.35
N GLN A 17 -9.50 21.08 2.62
CA GLN A 17 -10.08 20.30 3.73
C GLN A 17 -11.54 19.95 3.46
N LYS A 18 -12.33 20.92 3.00
CA LYS A 18 -13.75 20.71 2.68
C LYS A 18 -13.95 19.79 1.47
N LYS A 19 -13.19 19.99 0.40
CA LYS A 19 -13.22 19.13 -0.79
C LYS A 19 -12.86 17.69 -0.43
N LEU A 20 -11.80 17.47 0.36
CA LEU A 20 -11.35 16.16 0.78
C LEU A 20 -12.39 15.44 1.66
N GLN A 21 -12.97 16.15 2.62
CA GLN A 21 -14.03 15.60 3.49
C GLN A 21 -15.26 15.19 2.67
N GLN A 22 -15.70 16.04 1.72
CA GLN A 22 -16.84 15.74 0.86
C GLN A 22 -16.55 14.51 0.00
N LEU A 23 -15.39 14.46 -0.68
CA LEU A 23 -15.02 13.33 -1.52
C LEU A 23 -14.97 12.01 -0.73
N LEU A 24 -14.37 12.03 0.46
CA LEU A 24 -14.32 10.83 1.30
C LEU A 24 -15.72 10.36 1.72
N THR A 25 -16.63 11.30 2.00
CA THR A 25 -18.03 11.00 2.33
C THR A 25 -18.78 10.43 1.12
N ASP A 26 -18.61 11.01 -0.06
CA ASP A 26 -19.22 10.53 -1.30
C ASP A 26 -18.74 9.12 -1.69
N LEU A 27 -17.52 8.76 -1.29
CA LEU A 27 -16.94 7.44 -1.51
C LEU A 27 -17.35 6.40 -0.46
N GLN A 28 -18.18 6.77 0.53
CA GLN A 28 -18.79 5.84 1.48
C GLN A 28 -19.98 5.13 0.82
N LEU A 29 -19.70 4.36 -0.21
CA LEU A 29 -20.71 3.69 -1.03
C LEU A 29 -21.52 2.69 -0.19
N ASP A 30 -22.81 2.50 -0.57
CA ASP A 30 -23.72 1.47 -0.05
C ASP A 30 -24.22 1.65 1.39
N ASP A 31 -24.21 2.86 1.95
CA ASP A 31 -24.67 3.17 3.33
C ASP A 31 -24.10 2.24 4.40
N ALA A 32 -22.98 1.59 4.08
CA ALA A 32 -22.31 0.71 5.03
C ALA A 32 -21.81 1.52 6.23
N PRO A 33 -21.89 0.99 7.46
CA PRO A 33 -21.33 1.66 8.62
C PRO A 33 -19.79 1.74 8.55
N ALA A 34 -19.16 1.07 7.60
CA ALA A 34 -17.73 1.13 7.36
C ALA A 34 -17.25 2.57 7.17
N GLY A 35 -16.00 2.81 7.52
CA GLY A 35 -15.41 4.12 7.41
C GLY A 35 -13.94 4.07 7.01
N GLY A 36 -13.34 5.24 7.02
CA GLY A 36 -11.93 5.41 6.72
C GLY A 36 -11.45 6.81 7.04
N ALA A 37 -10.14 6.99 6.95
CA ALA A 37 -9.50 8.29 7.12
C ALA A 37 -8.45 8.53 6.06
N VAL A 38 -8.28 9.80 5.73
CA VAL A 38 -7.27 10.32 4.81
C VAL A 38 -6.46 11.40 5.53
N ALA A 39 -5.15 11.45 5.26
CA ALA A 39 -4.30 12.55 5.65
C ALA A 39 -3.39 12.94 4.49
N VAL A 40 -3.21 14.24 4.28
CA VAL A 40 -2.40 14.84 3.22
C VAL A 40 -1.42 15.82 3.84
N TYR A 41 -0.15 15.67 3.51
CA TYR A 41 0.90 16.59 3.94
C TYR A 41 1.59 17.20 2.71
N GLN A 42 2.03 18.44 2.86
CA GLN A 42 2.89 19.10 1.89
C GLN A 42 3.99 19.85 2.61
N ALA A 43 5.22 19.74 2.12
CA ALA A 43 6.41 20.33 2.72
C ALA A 43 6.52 20.06 4.25
N GLY A 44 6.15 18.85 4.67
CA GLY A 44 6.17 18.44 6.09
C GLY A 44 5.01 18.92 6.94
N HIS A 45 4.04 19.67 6.39
CA HIS A 45 2.87 20.18 7.09
C HIS A 45 1.59 19.45 6.68
N CYS A 46 0.73 19.11 7.64
CA CYS A 46 -0.59 18.57 7.35
C CYS A 46 -1.46 19.69 6.76
N ILE A 47 -1.81 19.55 5.47
CA ILE A 47 -2.64 20.53 4.74
C ILE A 47 -4.13 20.16 4.76
N ALA A 48 -4.46 18.85 4.89
CA ALA A 48 -5.83 18.38 5.06
C ALA A 48 -5.86 16.99 5.69
N GLN A 49 -6.96 16.70 6.38
CA GLN A 49 -7.28 15.38 6.90
C GLN A 49 -8.80 15.19 6.94
N ALA A 50 -9.28 14.01 6.62
CA ALA A 50 -10.70 13.71 6.60
C ALA A 50 -10.98 12.34 7.19
N SER A 51 -12.16 12.14 7.75
CA SER A 51 -12.62 10.84 8.21
C SER A 51 -14.13 10.72 8.03
N THR A 52 -14.61 9.49 7.82
CA THR A 52 -16.03 9.20 7.66
C THR A 52 -16.36 7.81 8.18
N GLY A 53 -17.62 7.56 8.51
CA GLY A 53 -18.12 6.26 8.95
C GLY A 53 -17.64 5.86 10.34
N MET A 54 -17.74 4.56 10.61
CA MET A 54 -17.48 3.98 11.92
C MET A 54 -16.27 3.04 11.89
N ALA A 55 -15.38 3.19 12.86
CA ALA A 55 -14.26 2.26 13.08
C ALA A 55 -14.71 1.01 13.87
N ARG A 56 -15.69 1.18 14.75
CA ARG A 56 -16.38 0.15 15.55
C ARG A 56 -17.83 0.59 15.77
N PRO A 57 -18.72 -0.24 16.30
CA PRO A 57 -20.15 0.12 16.49
C PRO A 57 -20.38 1.49 17.14
N ASP A 58 -19.60 1.84 18.17
CA ASP A 58 -19.76 3.09 18.93
C ASP A 58 -18.55 4.02 18.80
N MET A 59 -17.68 3.80 17.80
CA MET A 59 -16.46 4.57 17.62
C MET A 59 -16.40 5.15 16.19
N PRO A 60 -16.74 6.42 15.99
CA PRO A 60 -16.56 7.10 14.71
C PRO A 60 -15.08 7.14 14.30
N TRP A 61 -14.82 7.08 13.00
CA TRP A 61 -13.47 7.27 12.49
C TRP A 61 -12.93 8.66 12.78
N GLN A 62 -11.66 8.70 13.15
CA GLN A 62 -10.86 9.90 13.30
C GLN A 62 -9.57 9.75 12.47
N PRO A 63 -8.86 10.82 12.11
CA PRO A 63 -7.60 10.74 11.36
C PRO A 63 -6.50 9.94 12.07
N ASP A 64 -6.57 9.78 13.38
CA ASP A 64 -5.66 9.01 14.22
C ASP A 64 -6.20 7.62 14.60
N THR A 65 -7.36 7.21 14.09
CA THR A 65 -7.92 5.86 14.28
C THR A 65 -6.95 4.82 13.75
N LEU A 66 -6.65 3.82 14.59
CA LEU A 66 -5.81 2.69 14.23
C LEU A 66 -6.57 1.68 13.38
N ALA A 67 -5.98 1.25 12.28
CA ALA A 67 -6.53 0.17 11.47
C ALA A 67 -5.43 -0.68 10.85
N ILE A 68 -5.78 -1.92 10.50
CA ILE A 68 -4.88 -2.79 9.75
C ILE A 68 -4.67 -2.20 8.35
N ASN A 69 -3.40 -2.14 7.93
CA ASN A 69 -3.00 -1.53 6.66
C ASN A 69 -2.48 -2.54 5.63
N PHE A 70 -2.48 -3.84 5.99
CA PHE A 70 -1.98 -4.91 5.12
C PHE A 70 -0.59 -4.58 4.53
N SER A 71 -0.45 -4.74 3.22
CA SER A 71 0.84 -4.54 2.55
C SER A 71 1.31 -3.09 2.49
N THR A 72 0.48 -2.10 2.85
CA THR A 72 0.96 -0.72 3.06
C THR A 72 2.03 -0.67 4.16
N GLY A 73 1.98 -1.60 5.14
CA GLY A 73 3.01 -1.78 6.16
C GLY A 73 4.39 -2.16 5.62
N LYS A 74 4.50 -2.73 4.41
CA LYS A 74 5.81 -2.98 3.78
C LYS A 74 6.59 -1.69 3.54
N GLY A 75 5.89 -0.62 3.16
CA GLY A 75 6.52 0.70 3.02
C GLY A 75 7.05 1.23 4.35
N VAL A 76 6.35 0.95 5.46
CA VAL A 76 6.83 1.28 6.82
C VAL A 76 8.10 0.50 7.15
N LEU A 77 8.09 -0.82 6.92
CA LEU A 77 9.26 -1.67 7.14
C LEU A 77 10.44 -1.28 6.25
N ALA A 78 10.18 -0.99 4.97
CA ALA A 78 11.21 -0.49 4.05
C ALA A 78 11.82 0.82 4.55
N THR A 79 10.99 1.75 5.02
CA THR A 79 11.47 3.04 5.58
C THR A 79 12.37 2.81 6.80
N LEU A 80 12.01 1.87 7.70
CA LEU A 80 12.88 1.49 8.82
C LEU A 80 14.23 0.96 8.32
N VAL A 81 14.24 0.08 7.32
CA VAL A 81 15.49 -0.45 6.72
C VAL A 81 16.34 0.68 6.13
N HIS A 82 15.72 1.66 5.43
CA HIS A 82 16.45 2.81 4.89
C HIS A 82 17.08 3.70 5.96
N VAL A 83 16.40 3.87 7.09
CA VAL A 83 16.99 4.57 8.24
C VAL A 83 18.24 3.82 8.73
N LEU A 84 18.19 2.48 8.83
CA LEU A 84 19.34 1.67 9.23
C LEU A 84 20.49 1.71 8.19
N VAL A 85 20.17 1.79 6.90
CA VAL A 85 21.17 2.00 5.84
C VAL A 85 21.82 3.37 5.98
N SER A 86 21.03 4.42 6.17
CA SER A 86 21.53 5.78 6.39
C SER A 86 22.44 5.89 7.63
N GLN A 87 22.17 5.07 8.64
CA GLN A 87 23.01 4.95 9.84
C GLN A 87 24.21 3.98 9.68
N GLN A 88 24.44 3.45 8.46
CA GLN A 88 25.53 2.52 8.14
C GLN A 88 25.48 1.18 8.91
N LEU A 89 24.31 0.80 9.42
CA LEU A 89 24.07 -0.51 10.01
C LEU A 89 23.80 -1.58 8.96
N LEU A 90 23.31 -1.18 7.78
CA LEU A 90 23.02 -2.03 6.64
C LEU A 90 23.59 -1.43 5.36
N GLU A 91 23.86 -2.28 4.36
CA GLU A 91 24.24 -1.90 3.01
C GLU A 91 23.41 -2.67 1.99
N TYR A 92 22.89 -2.00 0.96
CA TYR A 92 21.98 -2.63 -0.01
C TYR A 92 22.62 -3.79 -0.78
N ASP A 93 23.89 -3.69 -1.12
CA ASP A 93 24.58 -4.63 -2.00
C ASP A 93 25.34 -5.73 -1.22
N LYS A 94 25.24 -5.73 0.11
CA LYS A 94 25.71 -6.84 0.92
C LYS A 94 24.69 -7.96 0.99
N PRO A 95 25.17 -9.23 0.98
CA PRO A 95 24.29 -10.36 1.24
C PRO A 95 23.62 -10.28 2.61
N ILE A 96 22.35 -10.67 2.69
CA ILE A 96 21.62 -10.79 3.98
C ILE A 96 22.36 -11.70 4.95
N ALA A 97 22.94 -12.79 4.43
CA ALA A 97 23.73 -13.74 5.21
C ALA A 97 24.97 -13.13 5.91
N HIS A 98 25.44 -11.97 5.47
CA HIS A 98 26.50 -11.23 6.16
C HIS A 98 26.07 -10.78 7.57
N TYR A 99 24.79 -10.42 7.71
CA TYR A 99 24.23 -9.91 8.95
C TYR A 99 23.46 -10.99 9.73
N TRP A 100 22.86 -11.92 8.99
CA TRP A 100 22.08 -13.04 9.49
C TRP A 100 22.59 -14.36 8.90
N PRO A 101 23.63 -15.00 9.52
CA PRO A 101 24.34 -16.15 8.93
C PRO A 101 23.45 -17.35 8.61
N GLU A 102 22.40 -17.61 9.42
CA GLU A 102 21.48 -18.73 9.20
C GLU A 102 20.70 -18.59 7.90
N PHE A 103 20.54 -17.38 7.40
CA PHE A 103 19.88 -17.12 6.13
C PHE A 103 20.61 -17.70 4.92
N ALA A 104 21.93 -18.00 5.03
CA ALA A 104 22.72 -18.58 3.94
C ALA A 104 22.22 -19.95 3.45
N ALA A 105 21.37 -20.64 4.22
CA ALA A 105 20.89 -21.98 3.88
C ALA A 105 20.21 -22.03 2.52
N ASN A 106 20.30 -23.19 1.85
CA ASN A 106 19.64 -23.50 0.58
C ASN A 106 19.99 -22.54 -0.57
N GLY A 107 21.25 -22.08 -0.63
CA GLY A 107 21.76 -21.27 -1.74
C GLY A 107 21.47 -19.78 -1.65
N LYS A 108 21.05 -19.29 -0.47
CA LYS A 108 20.73 -17.86 -0.26
C LYS A 108 21.93 -17.00 0.21
N ASP A 109 23.13 -17.58 0.26
CA ASP A 109 24.35 -16.93 0.76
C ASP A 109 24.74 -15.65 0.02
N GLN A 110 24.34 -15.50 -1.25
CA GLN A 110 24.63 -14.34 -2.07
C GLN A 110 23.42 -13.39 -2.28
N ILE A 111 22.24 -13.70 -1.72
CA ILE A 111 21.08 -12.83 -1.87
C ILE A 111 21.29 -11.52 -1.11
N THR A 112 21.29 -10.40 -1.84
CA THR A 112 21.52 -9.06 -1.31
C THR A 112 20.24 -8.43 -0.75
N LEU A 113 20.39 -7.45 0.12
CA LEU A 113 19.30 -6.63 0.62
C LEU A 113 18.55 -5.94 -0.54
N ARG A 114 19.27 -5.43 -1.54
CA ARG A 114 18.69 -4.82 -2.76
C ARG A 114 17.74 -5.77 -3.47
N GLN A 115 18.17 -7.00 -3.71
CA GLN A 115 17.35 -8.01 -4.39
C GLN A 115 16.05 -8.34 -3.62
N VAL A 116 16.13 -8.42 -2.31
CA VAL A 116 14.94 -8.64 -1.48
C VAL A 116 14.01 -7.44 -1.54
N MET A 117 14.53 -6.21 -1.38
CA MET A 117 13.72 -5.00 -1.36
C MET A 117 13.09 -4.66 -2.72
N SER A 118 13.68 -5.12 -3.82
CA SER A 118 13.14 -4.97 -5.19
C SER A 118 12.35 -6.17 -5.69
N HIS A 119 12.09 -7.17 -4.84
CA HIS A 119 11.37 -8.41 -5.18
C HIS A 119 12.03 -9.24 -6.30
N GLN A 120 13.38 -9.26 -6.34
CA GLN A 120 14.19 -9.98 -7.34
C GLN A 120 14.99 -11.14 -6.74
N ALA A 121 14.65 -11.58 -5.52
CA ALA A 121 15.39 -12.60 -4.79
C ALA A 121 14.82 -14.03 -4.97
N ASP A 122 13.76 -14.22 -5.77
CA ASP A 122 13.04 -15.50 -5.91
C ASP A 122 12.59 -16.11 -4.55
N LEU A 123 12.25 -15.23 -3.60
CA LEU A 123 11.74 -15.57 -2.27
C LEU A 123 10.27 -15.16 -2.12
N PHE A 124 9.46 -15.35 -3.17
CA PHE A 124 8.09 -14.85 -3.17
C PHE A 124 7.07 -15.83 -2.55
N SER A 125 7.34 -17.14 -2.63
CA SER A 125 6.36 -18.17 -2.31
C SER A 125 6.37 -18.56 -0.83
N ILE A 126 5.32 -18.17 -0.10
CA ILE A 126 5.10 -18.68 1.27
C ILE A 126 4.79 -20.18 1.26
N GLN A 127 4.29 -20.74 0.14
CA GLN A 127 4.00 -22.15 0.00
C GLN A 127 5.26 -23.02 -0.23
N SER A 128 6.44 -22.40 -0.36
CA SER A 128 7.71 -23.14 -0.42
C SER A 128 8.14 -23.68 0.96
N ILE A 129 7.48 -23.25 2.02
CA ILE A 129 7.63 -23.75 3.39
C ILE A 129 6.31 -24.33 3.90
N ASP A 130 6.43 -25.39 4.71
CA ASP A 130 5.24 -26.06 5.30
C ASP A 130 4.88 -25.35 6.61
N VAL A 131 4.04 -24.32 6.51
CA VAL A 131 3.55 -23.53 7.65
C VAL A 131 2.04 -23.37 7.56
N ASP A 132 1.37 -23.54 8.66
CA ASP A 132 -0.05 -23.28 8.84
C ASP A 132 -0.32 -21.91 9.45
N SER A 133 -1.58 -21.57 9.62
CA SER A 133 -2.00 -20.27 10.16
C SER A 133 -1.55 -20.04 11.61
N GLU A 134 -1.38 -21.11 12.42
CA GLU A 134 -0.91 -21.00 13.81
C GLU A 134 0.60 -20.74 13.83
N THR A 135 1.36 -21.45 13.00
CA THR A 135 2.81 -21.26 12.85
C THR A 135 3.13 -19.84 12.42
N VAL A 136 2.35 -19.27 11.50
CA VAL A 136 2.52 -17.89 11.00
C VAL A 136 2.44 -16.84 12.10
N LEU A 137 1.72 -17.12 13.20
CA LEU A 137 1.62 -16.22 14.35
C LEU A 137 2.84 -16.26 15.29
N ASN A 138 3.73 -17.24 15.12
CA ASN A 138 4.92 -17.39 15.97
C ASN A 138 6.16 -16.83 15.27
N TRP A 139 6.62 -15.68 15.72
CA TRP A 139 7.72 -14.94 15.12
C TRP A 139 9.02 -15.76 15.01
N ASP A 140 9.51 -16.31 16.12
CA ASP A 140 10.79 -17.04 16.14
C ASP A 140 10.74 -18.31 15.29
N THR A 141 9.59 -18.98 15.28
CA THR A 141 9.38 -20.16 14.44
C THR A 141 9.39 -19.77 12.97
N MET A 142 8.71 -18.68 12.61
CA MET A 142 8.74 -18.17 11.23
C MET A 142 10.13 -17.75 10.79
N LEU A 143 10.93 -17.06 11.62
CA LEU A 143 12.29 -16.72 11.27
C LEU A 143 13.15 -17.97 10.96
N ARG A 144 12.99 -19.06 11.73
CA ARG A 144 13.67 -20.34 11.44
C ARG A 144 13.24 -20.95 10.12
N HIS A 145 11.95 -20.96 9.81
CA HIS A 145 11.45 -21.43 8.52
C HIS A 145 11.95 -20.56 7.35
N ILE A 146 11.96 -19.24 7.51
CA ILE A 146 12.46 -18.30 6.49
C ILE A 146 13.98 -18.48 6.27
N ALA A 147 14.76 -18.61 7.35
CA ALA A 147 16.19 -18.90 7.22
C ALA A 147 16.46 -20.22 6.46
N ALA A 148 15.60 -21.23 6.65
CA ALA A 148 15.72 -22.53 6.01
C ALA A 148 14.96 -22.65 4.68
N MET A 149 14.21 -21.64 4.22
CA MET A 149 13.41 -21.76 3.00
C MET A 149 14.28 -21.90 1.73
N PRO A 150 13.81 -22.64 0.71
CA PRO A 150 14.50 -22.70 -0.57
C PRO A 150 14.20 -21.45 -1.43
N ILE A 151 15.08 -21.16 -2.39
CA ILE A 151 14.80 -20.25 -3.50
C ILE A 151 13.76 -20.92 -4.41
N THR A 152 12.76 -20.17 -4.84
CA THR A 152 11.66 -20.70 -5.67
C THR A 152 11.31 -19.70 -6.76
N SER A 153 11.63 -20.04 -8.01
CA SER A 153 11.27 -19.23 -9.16
C SER A 153 9.77 -19.30 -9.45
N PRO A 154 9.15 -18.20 -9.89
CA PRO A 154 7.76 -18.19 -10.29
C PRO A 154 7.50 -19.07 -11.53
N GLU A 155 6.24 -19.49 -11.72
CA GLU A 155 5.84 -20.12 -12.98
C GLU A 155 6.04 -19.12 -14.12
N ASP A 156 6.58 -19.60 -15.25
CA ASP A 156 6.95 -18.75 -16.40
C ASP A 156 7.98 -17.64 -16.07
N ALA A 157 8.95 -17.91 -15.20
CA ALA A 157 9.92 -16.93 -14.67
C ALA A 157 10.53 -16.01 -15.74
N THR A 158 10.76 -16.50 -16.95
CA THR A 158 11.36 -15.75 -18.06
C THR A 158 10.51 -14.58 -18.58
N LYS A 159 9.23 -14.51 -18.17
CA LYS A 159 8.30 -13.43 -18.55
C LYS A 159 8.33 -12.24 -17.59
N TYR A 160 8.99 -12.39 -16.44
CA TYR A 160 8.90 -11.45 -15.33
C TYR A 160 10.27 -10.98 -14.88
N ASP A 161 10.34 -9.73 -14.47
CA ASP A 161 11.56 -9.11 -13.93
C ASP A 161 11.55 -9.08 -12.40
N SER A 162 10.41 -9.38 -11.79
CA SER A 162 10.23 -9.47 -10.34
C SER A 162 9.14 -10.48 -9.96
N ALA A 163 9.16 -10.92 -8.71
CA ALA A 163 8.11 -11.74 -8.12
C ALA A 163 7.78 -11.20 -6.72
N TYR A 164 6.68 -10.48 -6.61
CA TYR A 164 6.24 -9.84 -5.37
C TYR A 164 6.17 -10.81 -4.20
N SER A 165 7.03 -10.61 -3.24
CA SER A 165 7.11 -11.38 -2.00
C SER A 165 6.06 -10.87 -1.01
N ALA A 166 4.81 -11.35 -1.16
CA ALA A 166 3.66 -10.77 -0.46
C ALA A 166 3.70 -10.95 1.05
N LEU A 167 4.25 -12.05 1.56
CA LEU A 167 4.35 -12.36 2.99
C LEU A 167 5.81 -12.52 3.44
N VAL A 168 6.61 -13.28 2.71
CA VAL A 168 8.00 -13.62 3.06
C VAL A 168 8.86 -12.39 3.28
N TYR A 169 8.65 -11.35 2.48
CA TYR A 169 9.32 -10.05 2.60
C TYR A 169 9.40 -9.52 4.04
N GLY A 170 8.28 -9.61 4.79
CA GLY A 170 8.19 -9.08 6.14
C GLY A 170 9.10 -9.79 7.13
N TRP A 171 9.19 -11.12 7.05
CA TRP A 171 10.06 -11.90 7.93
C TRP A 171 11.54 -11.79 7.55
N VAL A 172 11.86 -11.74 6.23
CA VAL A 172 13.25 -11.55 5.80
C VAL A 172 13.80 -10.22 6.29
N LEU A 173 13.09 -9.13 6.04
CA LEU A 173 13.54 -7.80 6.48
C LEU A 173 13.43 -7.60 7.99
N GLY A 174 12.37 -8.13 8.62
CA GLY A 174 12.22 -8.03 10.07
C GLY A 174 13.31 -8.81 10.83
N GLY A 175 13.62 -10.05 10.39
CA GLY A 175 14.73 -10.82 10.95
C GLY A 175 16.09 -10.15 10.73
N LEU A 176 16.30 -9.54 9.56
CA LEU A 176 17.50 -8.73 9.29
C LEU A 176 17.60 -7.52 10.24
N VAL A 177 16.49 -6.80 10.47
CA VAL A 177 16.45 -5.68 11.42
C VAL A 177 16.85 -6.13 12.82
N GLU A 178 16.29 -7.25 13.31
CA GLU A 178 16.65 -7.79 14.63
C GLU A 178 18.12 -8.24 14.69
N ALA A 179 18.64 -8.85 13.62
CA ALA A 179 20.03 -9.29 13.56
C ALA A 179 21.04 -8.14 13.70
N VAL A 180 20.75 -6.96 13.13
CA VAL A 180 21.68 -5.81 13.17
C VAL A 180 21.46 -4.86 14.34
N THR A 181 20.22 -4.77 14.84
CA THR A 181 19.89 -3.85 15.95
C THR A 181 19.97 -4.52 17.32
N HIS A 182 19.86 -5.85 17.38
CA HIS A 182 19.71 -6.63 18.61
C HIS A 182 18.47 -6.24 19.45
N LEU A 183 17.48 -5.64 18.79
CA LEU A 183 16.18 -5.27 19.34
C LEU A 183 15.08 -6.11 18.68
N SER A 184 13.96 -6.31 19.34
CA SER A 184 12.76 -6.81 18.66
C SER A 184 12.34 -5.86 17.54
N LEU A 185 11.70 -6.37 16.49
CA LEU A 185 11.22 -5.53 15.39
C LEU A 185 10.34 -4.36 15.87
N ALA A 186 9.50 -4.60 16.89
CA ALA A 186 8.65 -3.55 17.46
C ALA A 186 9.47 -2.45 18.16
N GLU A 187 10.51 -2.83 18.91
CA GLU A 187 11.42 -1.87 19.56
C GLU A 187 12.28 -1.11 18.52
N ALA A 188 12.78 -1.81 17.51
CA ALA A 188 13.53 -1.18 16.43
C ALA A 188 12.64 -0.18 15.64
N LEU A 189 11.40 -0.57 15.30
CA LEU A 189 10.44 0.33 14.66
C LEU A 189 10.22 1.58 15.50
N ARG A 190 10.02 1.39 16.81
CA ARG A 190 9.80 2.49 17.75
C ARG A 190 11.01 3.43 17.81
N GLN A 191 12.18 2.87 18.09
CA GLN A 191 13.41 3.64 18.33
C GLN A 191 13.91 4.38 17.08
N TYR A 192 13.91 3.72 15.93
CA TYR A 192 14.55 4.24 14.72
C TYR A 192 13.61 5.00 13.80
N LEU A 193 12.30 4.79 13.91
CA LEU A 193 11.35 5.43 13.00
C LEU A 193 10.21 6.19 13.71
N THR A 194 9.43 5.50 14.56
CA THR A 194 8.16 6.10 14.99
C THR A 194 8.32 7.13 16.12
N GLU A 195 9.28 6.99 17.03
CA GLU A 195 9.61 8.02 18.01
C GLU A 195 10.22 9.27 17.36
N PRO A 196 11.23 9.17 16.48
CA PRO A 196 11.75 10.33 15.77
C PRO A 196 10.71 11.11 14.96
N LEU A 197 9.67 10.42 14.46
CA LEU A 197 8.57 11.04 13.72
C LEU A 197 7.43 11.54 14.63
N GLY A 198 7.44 11.24 15.93
CA GLY A 198 6.37 11.60 16.87
C GLY A 198 5.07 10.80 16.69
N ILE A 199 5.15 9.57 16.17
CA ILE A 199 4.00 8.70 15.87
C ILE A 199 4.07 7.33 16.56
N ALA A 200 4.84 7.20 17.63
CA ALA A 200 5.14 5.93 18.30
C ALA A 200 3.88 5.18 18.82
N ASP A 201 2.80 5.91 19.10
CA ASP A 201 1.54 5.33 19.58
C ASP A 201 0.49 5.16 18.45
N SER A 202 0.91 5.27 17.20
CA SER A 202 0.02 5.27 16.03
C SER A 202 0.49 4.39 14.87
N CYS A 203 1.55 3.57 15.07
CA CYS A 203 2.08 2.66 14.05
C CYS A 203 2.79 1.46 14.70
N TYR A 204 2.34 0.23 14.37
CA TYR A 204 2.77 -1.00 15.03
C TYR A 204 2.98 -2.15 14.06
N PHE A 205 3.96 -3.01 14.38
CA PHE A 205 4.03 -4.42 14.02
C PHE A 205 3.87 -5.23 15.30
N GLY A 206 2.72 -5.90 15.45
CA GLY A 206 2.27 -6.45 16.73
C GLY A 206 1.68 -5.37 17.65
N VAL A 207 0.37 -5.27 17.67
CA VAL A 207 -0.36 -4.26 18.47
C VAL A 207 -0.26 -4.61 19.94
N PRO A 208 0.18 -3.70 20.83
CA PRO A 208 0.19 -3.96 22.28
C PRO A 208 -1.23 -4.17 22.79
N ASP A 209 -1.34 -5.02 23.85
CA ASP A 209 -2.62 -5.43 24.42
C ASP A 209 -3.54 -4.24 24.79
N SER A 210 -2.94 -3.16 25.30
CA SER A 210 -3.64 -1.92 25.67
C SER A 210 -4.25 -1.15 24.47
N LYS A 211 -3.86 -1.47 23.23
CA LYS A 211 -4.28 -0.79 22.01
C LYS A 211 -5.17 -1.65 21.09
N VAL A 212 -5.19 -2.98 21.27
CA VAL A 212 -5.94 -3.89 20.39
C VAL A 212 -7.42 -3.50 20.27
N ASP A 213 -8.04 -3.10 21.37
CA ASP A 213 -9.45 -2.72 21.39
C ASP A 213 -9.73 -1.33 20.77
N GLN A 214 -8.69 -0.60 20.41
CA GLN A 214 -8.78 0.67 19.68
C GLN A 214 -8.63 0.50 18.16
N VAL A 215 -8.22 -0.69 17.69
CA VAL A 215 -8.07 -0.96 16.25
C VAL A 215 -9.43 -1.14 15.61
N ALA A 216 -9.66 -0.49 14.46
CA ALA A 216 -10.90 -0.61 13.70
C ALA A 216 -11.19 -2.07 13.33
N LYS A 217 -12.47 -2.47 13.40
CA LYS A 217 -12.98 -3.77 12.96
C LYS A 217 -13.57 -3.66 11.56
N LEU A 218 -13.66 -4.76 10.84
CA LEU A 218 -14.46 -4.80 9.61
C LEU A 218 -15.93 -4.49 9.95
N ALA A 219 -16.58 -3.70 9.11
CA ALA A 219 -17.96 -3.27 9.37
C ALA A 219 -18.95 -4.45 9.45
N LYS A 220 -18.71 -5.52 8.71
CA LYS A 220 -19.51 -6.76 8.80
C LYS A 220 -19.44 -7.45 10.16
N ASP A 221 -18.41 -7.16 10.95
CA ASP A 221 -18.19 -7.76 12.26
C ASP A 221 -18.69 -6.84 13.42
N PHE A 222 -19.48 -5.79 13.09
CA PHE A 222 -20.05 -4.88 14.10
C PHE A 222 -21.22 -5.51 14.85
N GLU A 223 -21.97 -6.39 14.21
CA GLU A 223 -23.03 -7.15 14.88
C GLU A 223 -22.44 -8.41 15.51
N GLU A 224 -22.42 -8.47 16.82
CA GLU A 224 -22.13 -9.71 17.56
C GLU A 224 -23.32 -10.66 17.39
N SER A 225 -23.23 -11.62 16.48
CA SER A 225 -24.21 -12.69 16.43
C SER A 225 -23.87 -13.70 17.53
N GLU A 226 -24.77 -13.92 18.48
CA GLU A 226 -24.68 -14.97 19.49
C GLU A 226 -24.70 -16.39 18.87
N ASP A 227 -25.04 -16.48 17.58
CA ASP A 227 -25.13 -17.72 16.82
C ASP A 227 -23.85 -17.97 15.98
N THR A 228 -23.01 -18.87 16.46
CA THR A 228 -21.78 -19.31 15.79
C THR A 228 -22.05 -19.86 14.38
N SER A 229 -23.26 -20.38 14.11
CA SER A 229 -23.67 -20.88 12.79
C SER A 229 -23.97 -19.72 11.81
N ALA A 230 -24.46 -18.60 12.31
CA ALA A 230 -24.68 -17.39 11.53
C ALA A 230 -23.36 -16.68 11.19
N GLN A 231 -22.39 -16.67 12.12
CA GLN A 231 -21.03 -16.16 11.85
C GLN A 231 -20.30 -16.96 10.75
N LEU A 232 -20.44 -18.29 10.76
CA LEU A 232 -19.88 -19.16 9.71
C LEU A 232 -20.55 -18.94 8.35
N LYS A 233 -21.85 -18.60 8.31
CA LYS A 233 -22.58 -18.27 7.08
C LYS A 233 -22.23 -16.86 6.60
N SER A 234 -22.13 -15.88 7.49
CA SER A 234 -21.74 -14.51 7.20
C SER A 234 -20.30 -14.44 6.63
N ARG A 235 -19.36 -15.20 7.18
CA ARG A 235 -17.98 -15.35 6.66
C ARG A 235 -17.89 -15.96 5.25
N ARG A 236 -18.95 -16.65 4.79
CA ARG A 236 -19.05 -17.21 3.42
C ARG A 236 -19.74 -16.27 2.43
N GLN A 237 -20.40 -15.23 2.88
CA GLN A 237 -20.91 -14.19 2.00
C GLN A 237 -19.72 -13.32 1.59
N LYS A 238 -19.42 -13.32 0.28
CA LYS A 238 -18.44 -12.38 -0.29
C LYS A 238 -18.85 -10.97 0.10
N PRO A 239 -17.86 -10.08 0.39
CA PRO A 239 -18.15 -8.68 0.64
C PRO A 239 -19.00 -8.14 -0.50
N THR A 240 -20.17 -7.67 -0.16
CA THR A 240 -21.07 -7.05 -1.10
C THR A 240 -20.86 -5.53 -1.08
N LEU A 241 -19.76 -5.06 -1.66
CA LEU A 241 -19.95 -3.87 -2.47
C LEU A 241 -21.02 -4.25 -3.47
N LYS A 242 -22.16 -3.56 -3.47
CA LYS A 242 -23.13 -3.66 -4.58
C LYS A 242 -22.45 -3.05 -5.79
N VAL A 243 -21.56 -3.83 -6.37
CA VAL A 243 -20.73 -3.45 -7.51
C VAL A 243 -21.68 -2.93 -8.56
N ASP A 244 -21.52 -1.63 -8.87
CA ASP A 244 -22.18 -0.99 -9.97
C ASP A 244 -23.72 -0.84 -9.85
N SER A 245 -24.23 -0.60 -8.63
CA SER A 245 -25.59 -0.05 -8.49
C SER A 245 -25.70 1.29 -9.24
N GLN A 246 -26.93 1.67 -9.63
CA GLN A 246 -27.12 2.97 -10.31
C GLN A 246 -26.62 4.16 -9.46
N GLU A 247 -26.69 4.06 -8.15
CA GLU A 247 -26.19 5.06 -7.21
C GLU A 247 -24.67 5.11 -7.22
N THR A 248 -24.00 3.96 -7.11
CA THR A 248 -22.54 3.86 -7.24
C THR A 248 -22.04 4.44 -8.56
N LEU A 249 -22.68 4.12 -9.68
CA LEU A 249 -22.29 4.66 -10.99
C LEU A 249 -22.51 6.17 -11.11
N ARG A 250 -23.56 6.73 -10.48
CA ARG A 250 -23.74 8.19 -10.39
C ARG A 250 -22.65 8.83 -9.55
N THR A 251 -22.29 8.22 -8.41
CA THR A 251 -21.19 8.69 -7.58
C THR A 251 -19.90 8.72 -8.38
N TYR A 252 -19.55 7.64 -9.09
CA TYR A 252 -18.35 7.63 -9.93
C TYR A 252 -18.37 8.75 -10.98
N ALA A 253 -19.52 9.00 -11.64
CA ALA A 253 -19.66 10.06 -12.63
C ALA A 253 -19.49 11.48 -12.05
N SER A 254 -19.68 11.65 -10.75
CA SER A 254 -19.49 12.93 -10.04
C SER A 254 -18.07 13.13 -9.50
N LEU A 255 -17.20 12.11 -9.54
CA LEU A 255 -15.85 12.21 -9.02
C LEU A 255 -14.96 13.12 -9.90
N PRO A 256 -14.06 13.91 -9.30
CA PRO A 256 -13.08 14.70 -10.05
C PRO A 256 -12.25 13.87 -11.04
N SER A 257 -11.92 12.64 -10.67
CA SER A 257 -11.13 11.68 -11.48
C SER A 257 -11.88 11.10 -12.68
N TYR A 258 -13.20 11.26 -12.78
CA TYR A 258 -14.00 10.61 -13.83
C TYR A 258 -13.58 11.01 -15.25
N HIS A 259 -13.23 12.28 -15.43
CA HIS A 259 -12.75 12.80 -16.69
C HIS A 259 -11.43 12.12 -17.16
N TYR A 260 -10.47 11.94 -16.24
CA TYR A 260 -9.20 11.27 -16.55
C TYR A 260 -9.42 9.80 -16.92
N TRP A 261 -10.31 9.12 -16.21
CA TRP A 261 -10.69 7.73 -16.51
C TRP A 261 -11.33 7.60 -17.89
N GLN A 262 -12.25 8.50 -18.24
CA GLN A 262 -12.87 8.50 -19.58
C GLN A 262 -11.84 8.75 -20.69
N GLN A 263 -10.99 9.75 -20.54
CA GLN A 263 -9.96 10.07 -21.54
C GLN A 263 -9.01 8.89 -21.75
N LYS A 264 -8.53 8.28 -20.68
CA LYS A 264 -7.65 7.12 -20.76
C LYS A 264 -8.30 5.98 -21.51
N MET A 265 -9.55 5.64 -21.21
CA MET A 265 -10.27 4.58 -21.91
C MET A 265 -10.46 4.86 -23.40
N LEU A 266 -10.72 6.11 -23.77
CA LEU A 266 -10.86 6.51 -25.17
C LEU A 266 -9.52 6.39 -25.91
N ASN A 267 -8.42 6.79 -25.29
CA ASN A 267 -7.10 6.71 -25.87
C ASN A 267 -6.67 5.23 -26.06
N ASP A 268 -6.93 4.36 -25.07
CA ASP A 268 -6.60 2.93 -25.16
C ASP A 268 -7.41 2.25 -26.29
N LYS A 269 -8.68 2.61 -26.50
CA LYS A 269 -9.48 2.13 -27.63
C LYS A 269 -8.88 2.56 -28.98
N ARG A 270 -8.58 3.85 -29.15
CA ARG A 270 -7.99 4.37 -30.40
C ARG A 270 -6.67 3.68 -30.71
N ALA A 271 -5.82 3.44 -29.70
CA ALA A 271 -4.58 2.71 -29.87
C ALA A 271 -4.81 1.26 -30.31
N ALA A 272 -5.81 0.56 -29.73
CA ALA A 272 -6.18 -0.81 -30.14
C ALA A 272 -6.75 -0.85 -31.56
N GLU A 273 -7.59 0.09 -31.95
CA GLU A 273 -8.17 0.22 -33.29
C GLU A 273 -7.11 0.52 -34.33
N THR A 274 -6.14 1.36 -34.03
CA THR A 274 -5.02 1.68 -34.92
C THR A 274 -4.13 0.45 -35.18
N GLN A 275 -3.97 -0.43 -34.19
CA GLN A 275 -3.28 -1.70 -34.35
C GLN A 275 -4.13 -2.75 -35.09
N SER A 276 -5.46 -2.69 -34.97
CA SER A 276 -6.40 -3.60 -35.63
C SER A 276 -6.70 -3.19 -37.09
N SER A 277 -6.54 -1.93 -37.45
CA SER A 277 -6.83 -1.40 -38.79
C SER A 277 -5.89 -1.88 -39.90
N LEU A 278 -4.95 -2.79 -39.59
CA LEU A 278 -4.24 -3.60 -40.59
C LEU A 278 -5.11 -4.80 -41.07
N TYR A 279 -6.25 -5.07 -40.43
CA TYR A 279 -7.23 -6.09 -40.82
C TYR A 279 -8.65 -5.61 -40.55
N ASP A 280 -9.39 -5.41 -41.62
CA ASP A 280 -10.84 -5.20 -41.75
C ASP A 280 -11.43 -3.80 -41.56
N SER A 281 -12.00 -3.35 -42.67
CA SER A 281 -12.99 -2.30 -42.81
C SER A 281 -14.31 -2.69 -42.14
N LEU A 282 -14.65 -2.15 -40.97
CA LEU A 282 -15.96 -2.18 -40.38
C LEU A 282 -16.52 -0.75 -40.16
N ASP A 283 -17.81 -0.66 -40.42
CA ASP A 283 -18.62 0.54 -40.57
C ASP A 283 -18.56 1.47 -39.34
N SER A 284 -18.32 2.74 -39.57
CA SER A 284 -18.12 3.81 -38.57
C SER A 284 -19.40 4.31 -37.89
N SER A 285 -20.57 3.67 -38.10
CA SER A 285 -21.85 4.15 -37.61
C SER A 285 -22.23 3.71 -36.19
N ASP A 286 -21.49 2.78 -35.57
CA ASP A 286 -21.77 2.27 -34.21
C ASP A 286 -21.00 2.98 -33.08
N ILE A 287 -20.19 3.98 -33.42
CA ILE A 287 -19.27 4.64 -32.45
C ILE A 287 -20.00 5.62 -31.52
N ASP A 288 -21.15 6.17 -31.95
CA ASP A 288 -21.77 7.32 -31.27
C ASP A 288 -22.84 6.97 -30.21
N ASN A 289 -23.17 5.71 -29.97
CA ASN A 289 -24.37 5.39 -29.14
C ASN A 289 -24.14 4.50 -27.91
N VAL A 290 -22.90 4.17 -27.52
CA VAL A 290 -22.67 3.52 -26.23
C VAL A 290 -21.95 4.50 -25.32
N GLN A 291 -22.69 5.26 -24.53
CA GLN A 291 -22.18 5.87 -23.30
C GLN A 291 -21.61 4.72 -22.46
N HIS A 292 -20.29 4.49 -22.59
CA HIS A 292 -19.60 3.50 -21.79
C HIS A 292 -19.54 3.97 -20.35
N VAL A 293 -20.56 3.64 -19.60
CA VAL A 293 -20.60 3.88 -18.16
C VAL A 293 -19.37 3.21 -17.54
N LEU A 294 -18.51 4.02 -16.90
CA LEU A 294 -17.40 3.52 -16.14
C LEU A 294 -17.91 2.82 -14.89
N ASN A 295 -17.60 1.56 -14.76
CA ASN A 295 -17.89 0.75 -13.58
C ASN A 295 -16.60 0.37 -12.85
N THR A 296 -16.72 -0.22 -11.66
CA THR A 296 -15.58 -0.62 -10.83
C THR A 296 -14.56 -1.45 -11.60
N ALA A 297 -14.99 -2.45 -12.37
CA ALA A 297 -14.07 -3.30 -13.12
C ALA A 297 -13.32 -2.54 -14.22
N ARG A 298 -14.00 -1.63 -14.92
CA ARG A 298 -13.38 -0.80 -15.96
C ARG A 298 -12.41 0.21 -15.38
N ILE A 299 -12.75 0.87 -14.27
CA ILE A 299 -11.84 1.79 -13.60
C ILE A 299 -10.60 1.05 -13.13
N ASN A 300 -10.77 -0.08 -12.45
CA ASN A 300 -9.62 -0.89 -11.99
C ASN A 300 -8.75 -1.38 -13.15
N SER A 301 -9.32 -1.69 -14.32
CA SER A 301 -8.55 -2.13 -15.49
C SER A 301 -7.60 -1.06 -16.05
N LEU A 302 -7.81 0.21 -15.72
CA LEU A 302 -6.88 1.29 -16.08
C LEU A 302 -5.57 1.24 -15.29
N TYR A 303 -5.58 0.61 -14.12
CA TYR A 303 -4.43 0.50 -13.22
C TYR A 303 -3.85 -0.92 -13.17
N PHE A 304 -4.71 -1.94 -13.29
CA PHE A 304 -4.35 -3.37 -13.19
C PHE A 304 -4.85 -4.15 -14.40
N ASN A 305 -3.94 -4.79 -15.09
CA ASN A 305 -4.33 -5.72 -16.15
C ASN A 305 -4.58 -7.12 -15.58
N THR A 306 -5.78 -7.36 -15.09
CA THR A 306 -6.15 -8.63 -14.46
C THR A 306 -6.06 -9.85 -15.40
N THR A 307 -5.98 -9.64 -16.74
CA THR A 307 -5.75 -10.73 -17.69
C THR A 307 -4.33 -11.29 -17.61
N GLN A 308 -3.40 -10.52 -17.05
CA GLN A 308 -2.00 -10.93 -16.81
C GLN A 308 -1.79 -11.60 -15.44
N LEU A 309 -2.84 -11.69 -14.61
CA LEU A 309 -2.73 -12.29 -13.28
C LEU A 309 -2.47 -13.81 -13.38
N ASN A 310 -1.28 -14.25 -12.96
CA ASN A 310 -0.99 -15.66 -12.76
C ASN A 310 -1.51 -16.10 -11.39
N LEU A 311 -2.68 -16.79 -11.40
CA LEU A 311 -3.34 -17.23 -10.16
C LEU A 311 -2.50 -18.21 -9.33
N LYS A 312 -1.61 -18.99 -9.95
CA LYS A 312 -0.75 -19.94 -9.24
C LYS A 312 0.33 -19.18 -8.47
N ASN A 313 1.03 -18.26 -9.13
CA ASN A 313 2.02 -17.40 -8.47
C ASN A 313 1.37 -16.53 -7.39
N TYR A 314 0.19 -15.96 -7.68
CA TYR A 314 -0.57 -15.15 -6.72
C TYR A 314 -0.90 -15.94 -5.44
N LYS A 315 -1.44 -17.16 -5.58
CA LYS A 315 -1.75 -18.01 -4.43
C LYS A 315 -0.49 -18.43 -3.67
N ALA A 316 0.59 -18.76 -4.38
CA ALA A 316 1.86 -19.14 -3.78
C ALA A 316 2.45 -18.02 -2.91
N ALA A 317 2.28 -16.77 -3.33
CA ALA A 317 2.79 -15.59 -2.60
C ALA A 317 1.94 -15.18 -1.40
N LEU A 318 0.60 -15.31 -1.49
CA LEU A 318 -0.33 -14.71 -0.52
C LEU A 318 -0.98 -15.70 0.45
N ILE A 319 -1.03 -16.98 0.13
CA ILE A 319 -1.81 -17.96 0.89
C ILE A 319 -0.87 -19.01 1.47
N PRO A 320 -0.65 -19.03 2.81
CA PRO A 320 0.10 -20.10 3.46
C PRO A 320 -0.51 -21.48 3.17
N ALA A 321 0.31 -22.52 3.17
CA ALA A 321 -0.14 -23.91 3.08
C ALA A 321 -0.89 -24.24 4.38
N GLY A 322 -2.16 -24.59 4.29
CA GLY A 322 -2.94 -24.92 5.49
C GLY A 322 -4.43 -24.98 5.21
N LYS A 323 -5.18 -25.59 6.14
CA LYS A 323 -6.63 -25.78 5.99
C LYS A 323 -7.46 -24.56 6.37
N HIS A 324 -6.90 -23.63 7.12
CA HIS A 324 -7.60 -22.48 7.67
C HIS A 324 -6.98 -21.17 7.19
N ALA A 325 -7.81 -20.27 6.66
CA ALA A 325 -7.38 -18.92 6.32
C ALA A 325 -7.04 -18.14 7.61
N LEU A 326 -6.00 -17.32 7.56
CA LEU A 326 -5.64 -16.42 8.65
C LEU A 326 -6.69 -15.30 8.74
N ASP A 327 -7.26 -15.13 9.93
CA ASP A 327 -8.15 -13.99 10.23
C ASP A 327 -7.30 -12.82 10.74
N TYR A 328 -7.02 -11.87 9.88
CA TYR A 328 -6.19 -10.72 10.20
C TYR A 328 -6.81 -9.75 11.23
N HIS A 329 -8.12 -9.81 11.46
CA HIS A 329 -8.83 -8.90 12.35
C HIS A 329 -9.06 -9.46 13.75
N ASN A 330 -8.69 -10.72 14.01
CA ASN A 330 -8.77 -11.26 15.35
C ASN A 330 -7.63 -10.75 16.26
N ARG A 331 -7.86 -10.80 17.58
CA ARG A 331 -6.93 -10.29 18.59
C ARG A 331 -5.55 -10.91 18.50
N GLN A 332 -5.44 -12.23 18.33
CA GLN A 332 -4.16 -12.92 18.25
C GLN A 332 -3.34 -12.48 17.04
N THR A 333 -4.00 -12.36 15.89
CA THR A 333 -3.33 -11.93 14.67
C THR A 333 -2.90 -10.47 14.75
N LEU A 334 -3.71 -9.59 15.34
CA LEU A 334 -3.31 -8.18 15.54
C LEU A 334 -2.10 -8.04 16.47
N GLN A 335 -1.95 -8.92 17.46
CA GLN A 335 -0.81 -8.92 18.38
C GLN A 335 0.42 -9.66 17.84
N ALA A 336 0.25 -10.56 16.87
CA ALA A 336 1.35 -11.23 16.21
C ALA A 336 2.14 -10.27 15.32
N VAL A 337 3.37 -10.65 14.98
CA VAL A 337 4.25 -9.86 14.11
C VAL A 337 4.29 -10.51 12.73
N ILE A 338 3.52 -9.97 11.77
CA ILE A 338 3.50 -10.36 10.36
C ILE A 338 3.70 -9.09 9.52
N PRO A 339 4.90 -8.50 9.47
CA PRO A 339 5.09 -7.11 9.08
C PRO A 339 4.63 -6.77 7.66
N ALA A 340 4.58 -7.79 6.80
CA ALA A 340 4.11 -7.63 5.42
C ALA A 340 2.58 -7.63 5.27
N ALA A 341 1.81 -7.96 6.33
CA ALA A 341 0.37 -8.21 6.19
C ALA A 341 -0.50 -7.65 7.33
N ASN A 342 0.00 -7.58 8.57
CA ASN A 342 -0.82 -7.14 9.71
C ASN A 342 -0.33 -5.86 10.39
N GLY A 343 0.47 -5.05 9.71
CA GLY A 343 0.80 -3.72 10.21
C GLY A 343 -0.47 -2.93 10.55
N VAL A 344 -0.43 -2.21 11.67
CA VAL A 344 -1.53 -1.34 12.13
C VAL A 344 -1.01 0.08 12.24
N ALA A 345 -1.70 1.01 11.61
CA ALA A 345 -1.35 2.44 11.72
C ALA A 345 -2.60 3.32 11.56
N SER A 346 -2.45 4.61 11.91
CA SER A 346 -3.41 5.63 11.53
C SER A 346 -3.07 6.23 10.15
N ALA A 347 -4.05 6.83 9.48
CA ALA A 347 -3.81 7.57 8.23
C ALA A 347 -2.79 8.68 8.44
N LYS A 348 -2.90 9.40 9.55
CA LYS A 348 -1.97 10.46 9.94
C LYS A 348 -0.55 9.93 10.11
N ALA A 349 -0.36 8.79 10.79
CA ALA A 349 0.96 8.20 10.99
C ALA A 349 1.61 7.77 9.65
N LEU A 350 0.86 7.10 8.78
CA LEU A 350 1.35 6.72 7.47
C LEU A 350 1.72 7.95 6.63
N ALA A 351 0.84 8.96 6.57
CA ALA A 351 1.11 10.20 5.84
C ALA A 351 2.35 10.93 6.40
N THR A 352 2.61 10.88 7.71
CA THR A 352 3.81 11.46 8.33
C THR A 352 5.09 10.74 7.88
N ILE A 353 5.09 9.40 7.83
CA ILE A 353 6.23 8.62 7.31
C ILE A 353 6.53 9.04 5.87
N TYR A 354 5.50 9.09 5.04
CA TYR A 354 5.66 9.47 3.64
C TYR A 354 5.92 10.97 3.43
N ALA A 355 5.56 11.85 4.39
CA ALA A 355 5.94 13.25 4.38
C ALA A 355 7.45 13.44 4.63
N MET A 356 8.02 12.65 5.53
CA MET A 356 9.47 12.59 5.72
C MET A 356 10.17 12.15 4.42
N LEU A 357 9.65 11.12 3.74
CA LEU A 357 10.17 10.68 2.44
C LEU A 357 9.97 11.73 1.35
N ALA A 358 8.81 12.40 1.28
CA ALA A 358 8.54 13.50 0.34
C ALA A 358 9.54 14.66 0.49
N ASN A 359 10.05 14.86 1.70
CA ASN A 359 11.06 15.87 2.01
C ASN A 359 12.51 15.33 1.95
N GLY A 360 12.76 14.29 1.15
CA GLY A 360 14.10 13.77 0.93
C GLY A 360 14.75 13.09 2.15
N GLY A 361 13.94 12.53 3.06
CA GLY A 361 14.42 11.86 4.27
C GLY A 361 14.53 12.77 5.50
N ILE A 362 13.98 13.98 5.42
CA ILE A 362 14.08 15.00 6.48
C ILE A 362 12.71 15.19 7.15
N TRP A 363 12.69 15.20 8.47
CA TRP A 363 11.51 15.49 9.27
C TRP A 363 11.82 16.54 10.35
N GLN A 364 11.09 17.67 10.34
CA GLN A 364 11.26 18.77 11.31
C GLN A 364 12.73 19.20 11.50
N GLY A 365 13.48 19.28 10.41
CA GLY A 365 14.89 19.66 10.42
C GLY A 365 15.88 18.55 10.79
N ASN A 366 15.39 17.36 11.16
CA ASN A 366 16.23 16.18 11.46
C ASN A 366 16.33 15.26 10.24
N THR A 367 17.52 14.89 9.85
CA THR A 367 17.78 13.93 8.79
C THR A 367 17.67 12.51 9.35
N LEU A 368 16.65 11.77 8.93
CA LEU A 368 16.49 10.36 9.24
C LEU A 368 17.11 9.47 8.15
N ILE A 369 17.00 9.93 6.89
CA ILE A 369 17.55 9.25 5.73
C ILE A 369 18.41 10.27 4.98
N ASP A 370 19.69 9.96 4.79
CA ASP A 370 20.62 10.83 4.06
C ASP A 370 20.32 10.86 2.55
N SER A 371 20.85 11.87 1.86
CA SER A 371 20.55 12.09 0.44
C SER A 371 21.02 10.94 -0.47
N ALA A 372 22.14 10.29 -0.16
CA ALA A 372 22.64 9.17 -0.96
C ALA A 372 21.76 7.92 -0.81
N THR A 373 21.28 7.65 0.39
CA THR A 373 20.31 6.60 0.66
C THR A 373 18.95 6.94 -0.01
N PHE A 374 18.53 8.21 0.07
CA PHE A 374 17.28 8.66 -0.56
C PHE A 374 17.31 8.52 -2.07
N GLU A 375 18.39 8.87 -2.74
CA GLU A 375 18.57 8.69 -4.18
C GLU A 375 18.43 7.22 -4.58
N GLN A 376 19.06 6.30 -3.83
CA GLN A 376 18.96 4.87 -4.12
C GLN A 376 17.54 4.32 -3.91
N LEU A 377 16.88 4.65 -2.78
CA LEU A 377 15.55 4.12 -2.48
C LEU A 377 14.48 4.63 -3.45
N SER A 378 14.62 5.84 -3.97
CA SER A 378 13.66 6.47 -4.89
C SER A 378 13.87 6.11 -6.35
N THR A 379 15.02 5.51 -6.68
CA THR A 379 15.35 5.08 -8.05
C THR A 379 14.66 3.74 -8.37
N PRO A 380 13.93 3.61 -9.51
CA PRO A 380 13.39 2.34 -9.96
C PRO A 380 14.50 1.28 -10.15
N GLN A 381 14.26 0.08 -9.62
CA GLN A 381 15.15 -1.09 -9.75
C GLN A 381 14.63 -2.08 -10.81
N VAL A 382 13.32 -2.06 -11.04
CA VAL A 382 12.61 -3.00 -11.94
C VAL A 382 11.64 -2.22 -12.81
N GLU A 383 11.67 -2.43 -14.11
CA GLU A 383 10.78 -1.76 -15.08
C GLU A 383 9.71 -2.69 -15.66
N GLY A 384 9.94 -3.99 -15.70
CA GLY A 384 9.10 -4.96 -16.36
C GLY A 384 7.93 -5.48 -15.53
N LEU A 385 7.40 -6.65 -15.95
CA LEU A 385 6.24 -7.28 -15.32
C LEU A 385 6.61 -7.98 -14.03
N ASP A 386 5.63 -8.02 -13.12
CA ASP A 386 5.72 -8.78 -11.87
C ASP A 386 4.95 -10.11 -11.99
N ALA A 387 5.52 -11.19 -11.45
CA ALA A 387 4.94 -12.52 -11.55
C ALA A 387 3.68 -12.72 -10.69
N VAL A 388 3.43 -11.84 -9.73
CA VAL A 388 2.34 -11.94 -8.75
C VAL A 388 1.31 -10.84 -8.94
N MET A 389 1.78 -9.61 -9.22
CA MET A 389 0.92 -8.44 -9.36
C MET A 389 0.54 -8.20 -10.83
N PRO A 390 -0.74 -7.92 -11.14
CA PRO A 390 -1.20 -7.74 -12.51
C PRO A 390 -0.91 -6.34 -13.05
N ALA A 391 0.30 -5.84 -12.84
CA ALA A 391 0.76 -4.53 -13.32
C ALA A 391 2.29 -4.44 -13.36
N ALA A 392 2.83 -3.54 -14.18
CA ALA A 392 4.21 -3.10 -14.07
C ALA A 392 4.36 -2.26 -12.79
N MET A 393 4.90 -2.86 -11.76
CA MET A 393 4.99 -2.25 -10.42
C MET A 393 6.08 -1.17 -10.36
N LYS A 394 7.09 -1.23 -11.24
CA LYS A 394 8.27 -0.36 -11.23
C LYS A 394 8.88 -0.28 -9.84
N TRP A 395 9.21 -1.46 -9.30
CA TRP A 395 9.72 -1.57 -7.95
C TRP A 395 10.96 -0.72 -7.72
N ARG A 396 10.91 0.04 -6.66
CA ARG A 396 12.05 0.66 -5.99
C ARG A 396 12.49 -0.22 -4.82
N LEU A 397 13.35 0.29 -3.96
CA LEU A 397 13.73 -0.45 -2.75
C LEU A 397 12.59 -0.39 -1.72
N GLY A 398 11.67 -1.36 -1.82
CA GLY A 398 10.54 -1.53 -0.90
C GLY A 398 9.28 -0.73 -1.22
N TYR A 399 9.23 -0.06 -2.36
CA TYR A 399 8.07 0.70 -2.81
C TYR A 399 7.75 0.40 -4.27
N HIS A 400 6.49 0.48 -4.64
CA HIS A 400 6.07 0.51 -6.04
C HIS A 400 5.85 1.95 -6.53
N ARG A 401 5.69 2.12 -7.85
CA ARG A 401 5.33 3.42 -8.45
C ARG A 401 4.03 3.96 -7.87
N LEU A 402 3.86 5.27 -7.91
CA LEU A 402 2.56 5.89 -7.71
C LEU A 402 1.61 5.49 -8.86
N PHE A 403 0.46 4.91 -8.50
CA PHE A 403 -0.58 4.56 -9.46
C PHE A 403 -1.51 5.76 -9.65
N SER A 404 -1.24 6.55 -10.69
CA SER A 404 -2.05 7.69 -11.10
C SER A 404 -2.08 7.81 -12.62
N LEU A 405 -3.19 8.31 -13.17
CA LEU A 405 -3.38 8.65 -14.57
C LEU A 405 -3.24 10.15 -14.80
N TYR A 406 -3.34 10.96 -13.76
CA TYR A 406 -3.30 12.41 -13.80
C TYR A 406 -2.07 12.93 -14.56
N ALA A 407 -0.95 12.34 -14.33
CA ALA A 407 0.33 12.74 -14.87
C ALA A 407 0.62 12.29 -16.31
N ASN A 408 -0.26 11.52 -16.94
CA ASN A 408 -0.05 10.99 -18.30
C ASN A 408 -0.75 11.83 -19.39
N ASN A 409 -1.38 12.95 -19.03
CA ASN A 409 -2.20 13.71 -19.97
C ASN A 409 -1.47 14.85 -20.71
N ASP A 410 -0.22 15.15 -20.36
CA ASP A 410 0.52 16.24 -21.00
C ASP A 410 1.75 15.72 -21.76
N ASP A 411 1.54 15.31 -23.02
CA ASP A 411 2.56 14.78 -23.94
C ASP A 411 3.47 15.90 -24.50
N THR A 412 3.33 17.14 -24.05
CA THR A 412 3.99 18.30 -24.65
C THR A 412 5.07 18.96 -23.80
N ASP A 413 5.18 18.66 -22.51
CA ASP A 413 6.23 19.24 -21.68
C ASP A 413 7.04 18.14 -20.97
N LYS A 414 8.36 18.11 -21.24
CA LYS A 414 9.34 17.14 -20.72
C LYS A 414 9.61 17.25 -19.21
N ARG A 415 8.66 17.75 -18.42
CA ARG A 415 8.73 17.68 -16.98
C ARG A 415 8.39 16.24 -16.54
N MET A 416 9.20 15.67 -15.70
CA MET A 416 8.91 14.34 -15.16
C MET A 416 7.53 14.34 -14.53
N SER A 417 6.64 13.51 -15.10
CA SER A 417 5.31 13.31 -14.55
C SER A 417 5.37 12.90 -13.08
N PRO A 418 4.55 13.47 -12.17
CA PRO A 418 4.50 13.07 -10.75
C PRO A 418 4.33 11.57 -10.54
N ALA A 419 3.61 10.88 -11.43
CA ALA A 419 3.50 9.42 -11.38
C ALA A 419 4.83 8.69 -11.66
N LEU A 420 5.80 9.35 -12.29
CA LEU A 420 7.14 8.78 -12.49
C LEU A 420 8.03 9.01 -11.27
N SER A 421 7.91 10.14 -10.57
CA SER A 421 8.67 10.45 -9.37
C SER A 421 8.04 9.88 -8.10
N GLY A 422 6.72 9.78 -8.04
CA GLY A 422 5.97 9.32 -6.88
C GLY A 422 6.11 7.81 -6.62
N PHE A 423 6.12 7.45 -5.34
CA PHE A 423 6.20 6.06 -4.90
C PHE A 423 5.50 5.83 -3.56
N GLY A 424 5.16 4.59 -3.29
CA GLY A 424 4.50 4.20 -2.05
C GLY A 424 4.20 2.72 -1.98
N HIS A 425 3.24 2.36 -1.15
CA HIS A 425 2.77 0.98 -1.08
C HIS A 425 1.26 0.92 -0.84
N MET A 426 0.59 -0.03 -1.52
CA MET A 426 -0.82 -0.31 -1.32
C MET A 426 -1.03 -1.59 -0.52
N GLY A 427 -2.13 -1.65 0.21
CA GLY A 427 -2.58 -2.82 0.95
C GLY A 427 -3.55 -3.68 0.16
N TYR A 428 -3.70 -4.93 0.59
CA TYR A 428 -4.62 -5.90 0.00
C TYR A 428 -6.07 -5.40 -0.09
N ASN A 429 -6.52 -4.63 0.90
CA ASN A 429 -7.86 -4.06 0.96
C ASN A 429 -8.05 -2.76 0.17
N GLY A 430 -6.99 -2.16 -0.38
CA GLY A 430 -7.04 -0.85 -1.03
C GLY A 430 -6.59 0.32 -0.14
N SER A 431 -6.18 0.06 1.12
CA SER A 431 -5.44 1.06 1.88
C SER A 431 -4.14 1.40 1.16
N VAL A 432 -3.72 2.66 1.20
CA VAL A 432 -2.55 3.11 0.45
C VAL A 432 -1.86 4.26 1.15
N ALA A 433 -0.55 4.33 1.03
CA ALA A 433 0.23 5.51 1.38
C ALA A 433 1.33 5.73 0.34
N TRP A 434 1.57 6.98 -0.02
CA TRP A 434 2.55 7.36 -1.02
C TRP A 434 3.12 8.75 -0.79
N CYS A 435 4.25 9.02 -1.40
CA CYS A 435 4.82 10.36 -1.53
C CYS A 435 5.13 10.70 -2.98
N GLU A 436 5.19 11.99 -3.24
CA GLU A 436 5.62 12.60 -4.49
C GLU A 436 6.63 13.72 -4.13
N PRO A 437 7.94 13.43 -4.27
CA PRO A 437 8.99 14.33 -3.79
C PRO A 437 9.07 15.68 -4.50
N GLU A 438 8.71 15.77 -5.79
CA GLU A 438 8.83 17.04 -6.55
C GLU A 438 7.97 18.15 -5.93
N ARG A 439 6.76 17.82 -5.46
CA ARG A 439 5.84 18.74 -4.79
C ARG A 439 5.88 18.62 -3.27
N GLN A 440 6.80 17.81 -2.74
CA GLN A 440 6.92 17.49 -1.31
C GLN A 440 5.58 17.03 -0.72
N LEU A 441 4.82 16.26 -1.50
CA LEU A 441 3.46 15.83 -1.19
C LEU A 441 3.47 14.41 -0.64
N SER A 442 2.66 14.17 0.40
CA SER A 442 2.35 12.82 0.87
C SER A 442 0.87 12.63 1.13
N PHE A 443 0.46 11.39 1.07
CA PHE A 443 -0.92 10.98 1.19
C PHE A 443 -1.02 9.61 1.86
N ALA A 444 -2.04 9.41 2.69
CA ALA A 444 -2.41 8.09 3.16
C ALA A 444 -3.93 7.96 3.29
N PHE A 445 -4.45 6.79 2.89
CA PHE A 445 -5.84 6.37 3.06
C PHE A 445 -5.89 5.00 3.71
N ILE A 446 -6.62 4.89 4.80
CA ILE A 446 -6.92 3.61 5.46
C ILE A 446 -8.41 3.50 5.80
N HIS A 447 -8.92 2.28 5.85
CA HIS A 447 -10.35 2.02 6.01
C HIS A 447 -10.63 0.61 6.54
N ASN A 448 -11.89 0.34 6.89
CA ASN A 448 -12.38 -0.98 7.32
C ASN A 448 -13.48 -1.55 6.42
N PHE A 449 -13.55 -1.13 5.16
CA PHE A 449 -14.38 -1.78 4.16
C PHE A 449 -13.90 -3.21 3.91
N ASP A 450 -14.83 -4.14 3.76
CA ASP A 450 -14.53 -5.53 3.39
C ASP A 450 -14.40 -5.67 1.87
N THR A 451 -13.26 -5.27 1.34
CA THR A 451 -12.96 -5.21 -0.09
C THR A 451 -11.52 -5.63 -0.37
N THR A 452 -11.17 -5.72 -1.64
CA THR A 452 -9.79 -5.91 -2.10
C THR A 452 -9.39 -4.79 -3.06
N MET A 453 -8.09 -4.49 -3.15
CA MET A 453 -7.57 -3.45 -4.06
C MET A 453 -7.98 -3.64 -5.53
N LEU A 454 -8.28 -4.87 -5.95
CA LEU A 454 -8.73 -5.17 -7.32
C LEU A 454 -10.24 -4.92 -7.53
N ASN A 455 -10.99 -4.67 -6.46
CA ASN A 455 -12.43 -4.46 -6.46
C ASN A 455 -12.83 -3.12 -5.81
N ASP A 456 -11.87 -2.23 -5.56
CA ASP A 456 -12.10 -0.94 -4.93
C ASP A 456 -11.46 0.18 -5.75
N VAL A 457 -12.19 1.25 -6.01
CA VAL A 457 -11.70 2.41 -6.77
C VAL A 457 -11.31 3.59 -5.86
N ARG A 458 -11.59 3.51 -4.54
CA ARG A 458 -11.45 4.64 -3.61
C ARG A 458 -10.03 5.18 -3.56
N GLN A 459 -9.03 4.29 -3.49
CA GLN A 459 -7.63 4.71 -3.46
C GLN A 459 -7.24 5.51 -4.70
N PHE A 460 -7.73 5.11 -5.89
CA PHE A 460 -7.46 5.82 -7.14
C PHE A 460 -8.22 7.13 -7.21
N ALA A 461 -9.51 7.13 -6.86
CA ALA A 461 -10.32 8.35 -6.84
C ALA A 461 -9.74 9.43 -5.93
N LEU A 462 -9.31 9.05 -4.72
CA LEU A 462 -8.67 9.95 -3.76
C LEU A 462 -7.30 10.42 -4.25
N THR A 463 -6.49 9.52 -4.78
CA THR A 463 -5.15 9.85 -5.31
C THR A 463 -5.24 10.86 -6.46
N GLU A 464 -6.08 10.58 -7.48
CA GLU A 464 -6.24 11.46 -8.64
C GLU A 464 -6.77 12.85 -8.24
N ALA A 465 -7.74 12.89 -7.32
CA ALA A 465 -8.30 14.15 -6.86
C ALA A 465 -7.27 14.99 -6.09
N VAL A 466 -6.52 14.38 -5.17
CA VAL A 466 -5.49 15.09 -4.38
C VAL A 466 -4.39 15.64 -5.28
N LEU A 467 -3.92 14.86 -6.24
CA LEU A 467 -2.91 15.32 -7.19
C LEU A 467 -3.40 16.50 -8.04
N SER A 468 -4.63 16.42 -8.54
CA SER A 468 -5.26 17.50 -9.32
C SER A 468 -5.44 18.77 -8.50
N TRP A 469 -5.98 18.66 -7.28
CA TRP A 469 -6.25 19.85 -6.45
C TRP A 469 -4.98 20.53 -5.93
N VAL A 470 -3.91 19.78 -5.68
CA VAL A 470 -2.63 20.37 -5.29
C VAL A 470 -2.03 21.17 -6.43
N GLU A 471 -2.18 20.74 -7.70
CA GLU A 471 -1.72 21.51 -8.84
C GLU A 471 -2.51 22.81 -9.05
N GLU A 472 -3.83 22.79 -8.79
CA GLU A 472 -4.66 24.00 -8.87
C GLU A 472 -4.28 25.08 -7.82
N MET A 473 -3.52 24.72 -6.79
CA MET A 473 -3.11 25.65 -5.72
C MET A 473 -1.82 26.41 -6.05
N PHE A 474 -1.09 26.00 -7.09
CA PHE A 474 0.19 26.56 -7.52
C PHE A 474 0.17 27.03 -8.97
#